data_c95edaf90790c99bcdcddd45dec6d013
#
_entry.id   c95edaf90790c99bcdcddd45dec6d013
#
_cell.length_a   1.000
_cell.length_b   1.000
_cell.length_c   1.000
_cell.angle_alpha   90.00
_cell.angle_beta   90.00
_cell.angle_gamma   90.00
#
_symmetry.space_group_name_H-M   'P 1'
#
loop_
_entity.id
_entity.type
_entity.pdbx_description
1 polymer ?
#
loop_
_entity_poly.entity_id
_entity_poly.type
_entity_poly.pdbx_seq_one_letter_code
_entity_poly.pdbx_strand_id
1 'polypeptide(L)'
;IEIDPTMRLTEYPEEDSATSALLCRGDVLGVTQAESPAMRRLFRAIQPQSRKDCVFATALIRPVAISGRKKATMFHDWSQERMSDTIVYEDDAIDRISEVLNIDKYEADMYRRAFAKKNEEKCMEFITRLGNNPRKEEIITMLQSLSGFGLCRAHAVNLGRLIWALAYQKAHNPEKFWQACLKHCQGSYKRWVYRTEAKRVGIDVIPPSK
;
A
#
# COMPACT_ATOMS: atom_id res chain seq x y z
N ILE A 1 -0.34 17.54 12.62
CA ILE A 1 0.97 17.31 12.00
C ILE A 1 1.63 18.66 11.76
N GLU A 2 2.92 18.80 12.05
CA GLU A 2 3.64 20.07 12.19
C GLU A 2 3.70 20.94 10.92
N ILE A 3 3.52 20.36 9.73
CA ILE A 3 3.57 21.08 8.45
C ILE A 3 2.30 21.90 8.25
N ASP A 4 1.17 21.29 8.51
CA ASP A 4 -0.14 21.94 8.51
C ASP A 4 -1.03 21.30 9.58
N PRO A 5 -1.10 21.87 10.78
CA PRO A 5 -1.89 21.33 11.87
C PRO A 5 -3.38 21.47 11.67
N THR A 6 -3.83 22.23 10.68
CA THR A 6 -5.25 22.46 10.40
C THR A 6 -5.84 21.39 9.48
N MET A 7 -5.01 20.71 8.66
CA MET A 7 -5.46 19.68 7.73
C MET A 7 -5.45 18.28 8.34
N ARG A 8 -6.57 17.58 8.28
CA ARG A 8 -6.66 16.15 8.59
C ARG A 8 -6.28 15.31 7.36
N LEU A 9 -5.86 14.05 7.55
CA LEU A 9 -5.50 13.15 6.45
C LEU A 9 -6.65 12.90 5.45
N THR A 10 -7.89 13.14 5.86
CA THR A 10 -9.09 13.01 5.03
C THR A 10 -9.40 14.24 4.17
N GLU A 11 -8.80 15.38 4.47
CA GLU A 11 -9.08 16.68 3.85
C GLU A 11 -8.17 16.99 2.64
N TYR A 12 -7.10 16.20 2.47
CA TYR A 12 -6.27 16.30 1.27
C TYR A 12 -7.06 15.91 0.02
N PRO A 13 -6.86 16.59 -1.12
CA PRO A 13 -7.58 16.28 -2.35
C PRO A 13 -7.37 14.82 -2.76
N GLU A 14 -8.38 14.22 -3.39
CA GLU A 14 -8.29 12.85 -3.90
C GLU A 14 -7.28 12.77 -5.05
N GLU A 15 -7.23 13.80 -5.90
CA GLU A 15 -6.34 13.93 -7.03
C GLU A 15 -5.58 15.25 -6.95
N ASP A 16 -4.29 15.23 -7.30
CA ASP A 16 -3.44 16.41 -7.41
C ASP A 16 -2.27 16.12 -8.35
N SER A 17 -2.13 16.90 -9.39
CA SER A 17 -1.16 16.65 -10.46
C SER A 17 0.30 16.78 -9.99
N ALA A 18 0.60 17.69 -9.09
CA ALA A 18 1.96 17.89 -8.57
C ALA A 18 2.37 16.73 -7.67
N THR A 19 1.45 16.27 -6.81
CA THR A 19 1.62 15.08 -5.95
C THR A 19 1.81 13.83 -6.79
N SER A 20 0.94 13.62 -7.78
CA SER A 20 1.03 12.49 -8.71
C SER A 20 2.37 12.49 -9.44
N ALA A 21 2.78 13.61 -10.04
CA ALA A 21 4.05 13.73 -10.74
C ALA A 21 5.26 13.40 -9.84
N LEU A 22 5.22 13.80 -8.57
CA LEU A 22 6.26 13.50 -7.57
C LEU A 22 6.34 11.98 -7.30
N LEU A 23 5.19 11.34 -7.08
CA LEU A 23 5.10 9.89 -6.85
C LEU A 23 5.53 9.10 -8.09
N CYS A 24 5.06 9.48 -9.27
CA CYS A 24 5.38 8.83 -10.55
C CYS A 24 6.90 8.84 -10.85
N ARG A 25 7.60 9.90 -10.48
CA ARG A 25 9.07 9.94 -10.56
C ARG A 25 9.76 9.11 -9.48
N GLY A 26 9.04 8.64 -8.46
CA GLY A 26 9.59 7.97 -7.28
C GLY A 26 10.42 8.92 -6.41
N ASP A 27 10.10 10.20 -6.42
CA ASP A 27 10.75 11.23 -5.60
C ASP A 27 10.13 11.27 -4.21
N VAL A 28 10.28 10.18 -3.47
CA VAL A 28 9.59 9.92 -2.19
C VAL A 28 10.51 9.89 -0.97
N LEU A 29 11.75 10.38 -1.09
CA LEU A 29 12.61 10.57 0.08
C LEU A 29 11.96 11.56 1.05
N GLY A 30 11.91 11.22 2.33
CA GLY A 30 11.20 11.94 3.37
C GLY A 30 9.71 11.58 3.49
N VAL A 31 9.13 10.90 2.49
CA VAL A 31 7.74 10.43 2.56
C VAL A 31 7.70 9.10 3.29
N THR A 32 7.36 9.13 4.57
CA THR A 32 7.29 7.94 5.44
C THR A 32 6.47 6.83 4.79
N GLN A 33 6.93 5.58 4.91
CA GLN A 33 6.36 4.36 4.31
C GLN A 33 6.51 4.25 2.78
N ALA A 34 7.00 5.28 2.09
CA ALA A 34 7.18 5.27 0.63
C ALA A 34 8.66 5.24 0.19
N GLU A 35 9.60 5.48 1.09
CA GLU A 35 11.02 5.70 0.80
C GLU A 35 11.77 4.45 0.33
N SER A 36 11.26 3.25 0.60
CA SER A 36 11.96 2.02 0.28
C SER A 36 12.23 1.90 -1.24
N PRO A 37 13.37 1.30 -1.65
CA PRO A 37 13.66 1.09 -3.07
C PRO A 37 12.55 0.30 -3.80
N ALA A 38 11.89 -0.63 -3.08
CA ALA A 38 10.78 -1.40 -3.62
C ALA A 38 9.57 -0.51 -3.90
N MET A 39 9.18 0.36 -2.95
CA MET A 39 8.05 1.27 -3.11
C MET A 39 8.31 2.30 -4.21
N ARG A 40 9.52 2.84 -4.28
CA ARG A 40 9.94 3.76 -5.35
C ARG A 40 9.81 3.13 -6.73
N ARG A 41 10.24 1.87 -6.89
CA ARG A 41 10.07 1.13 -8.15
C ARG A 41 8.59 0.87 -8.45
N LEU A 42 7.80 0.54 -7.43
CA LEU A 42 6.38 0.31 -7.59
C LEU A 42 5.66 1.57 -8.09
N PHE A 43 5.87 2.73 -7.47
CA PHE A 43 5.26 3.99 -7.92
C PHE A 43 5.63 4.35 -9.35
N ARG A 44 6.89 4.15 -9.75
CA ARG A 44 7.30 4.35 -11.15
C ARG A 44 6.60 3.40 -12.12
N ALA A 45 6.26 2.20 -11.68
CA ALA A 45 5.59 1.20 -12.53
C ALA A 45 4.09 1.44 -12.64
N ILE A 46 3.42 1.81 -11.53
CA ILE A 46 1.97 1.98 -11.49
C ILE A 46 1.50 3.39 -11.86
N GLN A 47 2.38 4.40 -11.76
CA GLN A 47 2.07 5.79 -12.11
C GLN A 47 0.81 6.32 -11.41
N PRO A 48 0.76 6.38 -10.06
CA PRO A 48 -0.44 6.71 -9.31
C PRO A 48 -0.93 8.12 -9.60
N GLN A 49 -2.24 8.27 -9.83
CA GLN A 49 -2.88 9.54 -10.12
C GLN A 49 -3.72 10.08 -8.97
N SER A 50 -4.06 9.20 -8.01
CA SER A 50 -4.97 9.52 -6.91
C SER A 50 -4.47 9.00 -5.56
N ARG A 51 -5.08 9.52 -4.51
CA ARG A 51 -4.92 8.98 -3.15
C ARG A 51 -5.35 7.51 -3.05
N LYS A 52 -6.38 7.13 -3.79
CA LYS A 52 -6.88 5.75 -3.88
C LYS A 52 -5.80 4.82 -4.46
N ASP A 53 -5.06 5.28 -5.46
CA ASP A 53 -3.94 4.53 -6.04
C ASP A 53 -2.82 4.29 -5.04
N CYS A 54 -2.54 5.26 -4.16
CA CYS A 54 -1.58 5.09 -3.08
C CYS A 54 -2.03 4.05 -2.06
N VAL A 55 -3.33 3.98 -1.74
CA VAL A 55 -3.89 2.94 -0.87
C VAL A 55 -3.66 1.57 -1.48
N PHE A 56 -3.95 1.41 -2.76
CA PHE A 56 -3.74 0.16 -3.47
C PHE A 56 -2.25 -0.22 -3.55
N ALA A 57 -1.38 0.74 -3.83
CA ALA A 57 0.06 0.53 -3.85
C ALA A 57 0.61 -0.03 -2.52
N THR A 58 0.06 0.40 -1.38
CA THR A 58 0.48 -0.10 -0.06
C THR A 58 0.10 -1.56 0.16
N ALA A 59 -0.97 -2.03 -0.44
CA ALA A 59 -1.34 -3.44 -0.43
C ALA A 59 -0.47 -4.26 -1.40
N LEU A 60 -0.21 -3.73 -2.61
CA LEU A 60 0.60 -4.41 -3.62
C LEU A 60 2.06 -4.60 -3.24
N ILE A 61 2.62 -3.76 -2.37
CA ILE A 61 4.03 -3.90 -1.99
C ILE A 61 4.31 -5.18 -1.19
N ARG A 62 3.33 -5.68 -0.47
CA ARG A 62 3.47 -6.78 0.48
C ARG A 62 3.71 -8.16 -0.14
N PRO A 63 3.02 -8.61 -1.20
CA PRO A 63 3.32 -9.89 -1.81
C PRO A 63 4.72 -9.86 -2.44
N VAL A 64 5.74 -10.23 -1.67
CA VAL A 64 7.15 -10.19 -2.09
C VAL A 64 7.41 -11.14 -3.26
N ALA A 65 6.65 -12.24 -3.36
CA ALA A 65 6.78 -13.24 -4.42
C ALA A 65 6.27 -12.76 -5.80
N ILE A 66 5.52 -11.66 -5.85
CA ILE A 66 4.97 -11.13 -7.11
C ILE A 66 5.96 -10.17 -7.74
N SER A 67 6.34 -10.42 -9.01
CA SER A 67 7.25 -9.53 -9.75
C SER A 67 6.67 -8.12 -9.93
N GLY A 68 7.53 -7.12 -10.05
CA GLY A 68 7.10 -5.73 -10.25
C GLY A 68 6.24 -5.55 -11.51
N ARG A 69 6.53 -6.30 -12.60
CA ARG A 69 5.72 -6.29 -13.84
C ARG A 69 4.30 -6.81 -13.56
N LYS A 70 4.17 -7.93 -12.84
CA LYS A 70 2.85 -8.49 -12.49
C LYS A 70 2.07 -7.55 -11.57
N LYS A 71 2.74 -6.85 -10.66
CA LYS A 71 2.11 -5.81 -9.81
C LYS A 71 1.56 -4.64 -10.63
N ALA A 72 2.29 -4.18 -11.64
CA ALA A 72 1.84 -3.12 -12.53
C ALA A 72 0.62 -3.56 -13.36
N THR A 73 0.60 -4.80 -13.87
CA THR A 73 -0.56 -5.38 -14.56
C THR A 73 -1.77 -5.45 -13.61
N MET A 74 -1.58 -5.98 -12.41
CA MET A 74 -2.65 -6.02 -11.39
C MET A 74 -3.21 -4.62 -11.07
N PHE A 75 -2.34 -3.62 -10.97
CA PHE A 75 -2.78 -2.25 -10.76
C PHE A 75 -3.60 -1.71 -11.95
N HIS A 76 -3.12 -1.95 -13.16
CA HIS A 76 -3.81 -1.53 -14.38
C HIS A 76 -5.20 -2.15 -14.48
N ASP A 77 -5.30 -3.47 -14.27
CA ASP A 77 -6.56 -4.20 -14.34
C ASP A 77 -7.54 -3.71 -13.26
N TRP A 78 -7.04 -3.46 -12.04
CA TRP A 78 -7.82 -2.89 -10.96
C TRP A 78 -8.33 -1.47 -11.29
N SER A 79 -7.49 -0.59 -11.84
CA SER A 79 -7.87 0.78 -12.20
C SER A 79 -8.92 0.83 -13.30
N GLN A 80 -9.04 -0.25 -14.12
CA GLN A 80 -10.05 -0.39 -15.17
C GLN A 80 -11.32 -1.13 -14.69
N GLU A 81 -11.48 -1.31 -13.37
CA GLU A 81 -12.59 -2.07 -12.77
C GLU A 81 -12.75 -3.51 -13.31
N ARG A 82 -11.69 -4.05 -13.92
CA ARG A 82 -11.68 -5.41 -14.49
C ARG A 82 -11.46 -6.52 -13.48
N MET A 83 -11.27 -6.16 -12.20
CA MET A 83 -10.86 -7.09 -11.16
C MET A 83 -11.83 -7.13 -9.97
N SER A 84 -13.12 -7.38 -10.23
CA SER A 84 -14.09 -7.66 -9.16
C SER A 84 -13.70 -8.91 -8.34
N ASP A 85 -12.87 -9.78 -8.91
CA ASP A 85 -12.52 -11.09 -8.35
C ASP A 85 -11.09 -11.15 -7.76
N THR A 86 -10.32 -10.07 -7.81
CA THR A 86 -8.95 -10.10 -7.28
C THR A 86 -8.92 -9.77 -5.81
N ILE A 87 -8.34 -10.68 -5.04
CA ILE A 87 -8.05 -10.46 -3.63
C ILE A 87 -6.79 -9.59 -3.50
N VAL A 88 -6.95 -8.41 -2.96
CA VAL A 88 -5.88 -7.45 -2.69
C VAL A 88 -5.65 -7.32 -1.19
N TYR A 89 -6.72 -7.34 -0.42
CA TYR A 89 -6.71 -7.23 1.04
C TYR A 89 -7.09 -8.55 1.71
N GLU A 90 -6.70 -8.71 2.98
CA GLU A 90 -7.17 -9.85 3.78
C GLU A 90 -8.70 -9.90 3.88
N ASP A 91 -9.32 -8.72 3.94
CA ASP A 91 -10.77 -8.57 3.99
C ASP A 91 -11.46 -9.16 2.75
N ASP A 92 -10.85 -9.00 1.56
CA ASP A 92 -11.39 -9.56 0.31
C ASP A 92 -11.41 -11.10 0.35
N ALA A 93 -10.39 -11.72 0.98
CA ALA A 93 -10.37 -13.17 1.15
C ALA A 93 -11.47 -13.66 2.08
N ILE A 94 -11.72 -12.92 3.18
CA ILE A 94 -12.81 -13.24 4.12
C ILE A 94 -14.16 -13.14 3.39
N ASP A 95 -14.39 -12.06 2.64
CA ASP A 95 -15.61 -11.84 1.89
C ASP A 95 -15.83 -12.97 0.86
N ARG A 96 -14.78 -13.34 0.12
CA ARG A 96 -14.86 -14.42 -0.88
C ARG A 96 -15.13 -15.78 -0.24
N ILE A 97 -14.47 -16.13 0.86
CA ILE A 97 -14.70 -17.39 1.58
C ILE A 97 -16.14 -17.43 2.13
N SER A 98 -16.58 -16.34 2.74
CA SER A 98 -17.95 -16.20 3.27
C SER A 98 -19.00 -16.42 2.18
N GLU A 99 -18.82 -15.78 1.01
CA GLU A 99 -19.72 -15.90 -0.13
C GLU A 99 -19.77 -17.33 -0.70
N VAL A 100 -18.60 -17.92 -0.95
CA VAL A 100 -18.49 -19.22 -1.63
C VAL A 100 -19.00 -20.39 -0.78
N LEU A 101 -18.77 -20.33 0.55
CA LEU A 101 -19.26 -21.36 1.47
C LEU A 101 -20.61 -21.03 2.11
N ASN A 102 -21.14 -19.81 1.88
CA ASN A 102 -22.33 -19.30 2.53
C ASN A 102 -22.24 -19.39 4.08
N ILE A 103 -21.14 -18.89 4.63
CA ILE A 103 -20.83 -18.88 6.07
C ILE A 103 -20.63 -17.45 6.56
N ASP A 104 -20.64 -17.26 7.88
CA ASP A 104 -20.36 -15.95 8.45
C ASP A 104 -18.88 -15.54 8.30
N LYS A 105 -18.60 -14.24 8.49
CA LYS A 105 -17.25 -13.69 8.34
C LYS A 105 -16.26 -14.19 9.41
N TYR A 106 -16.75 -14.58 10.58
CA TYR A 106 -15.90 -15.12 11.63
C TYR A 106 -15.36 -16.51 11.24
N GLU A 107 -16.23 -17.39 10.77
CA GLU A 107 -15.84 -18.71 10.27
C GLU A 107 -14.97 -18.56 9.02
N ALA A 108 -15.29 -17.63 8.12
CA ALA A 108 -14.48 -17.33 6.94
C ALA A 108 -13.06 -16.88 7.29
N ASP A 109 -12.88 -16.05 8.35
CA ASP A 109 -11.55 -15.63 8.82
C ASP A 109 -10.75 -16.81 9.40
N MET A 110 -11.40 -17.80 10.00
CA MET A 110 -10.72 -19.02 10.44
C MET A 110 -10.07 -19.75 9.28
N TYR A 111 -10.78 -19.92 8.15
CA TYR A 111 -10.22 -20.51 6.93
C TYR A 111 -9.13 -19.64 6.31
N ARG A 112 -9.32 -18.33 6.21
CA ARG A 112 -8.25 -17.42 5.75
C ARG A 112 -6.97 -17.60 6.56
N ARG A 113 -7.08 -17.66 7.89
CA ARG A 113 -5.94 -17.90 8.80
C ARG A 113 -5.32 -19.27 8.59
N ALA A 114 -6.14 -20.30 8.30
CA ALA A 114 -5.65 -21.64 8.01
C ALA A 114 -4.78 -21.66 6.75
N PHE A 115 -5.21 -21.00 5.67
CA PHE A 115 -4.41 -20.84 4.45
C PHE A 115 -3.13 -20.04 4.73
N ALA A 116 -3.21 -18.93 5.47
CA ALA A 116 -2.04 -18.12 5.82
C ALA A 116 -0.99 -18.89 6.63
N LYS A 117 -1.42 -19.77 7.54
CA LYS A 117 -0.56 -20.60 8.39
C LYS A 117 -0.21 -21.96 7.79
N LYS A 118 -0.71 -22.26 6.58
CA LYS A 118 -0.57 -23.57 5.90
C LYS A 118 -1.04 -24.72 6.79
N ASN A 119 -2.17 -24.56 7.48
CA ASN A 119 -2.79 -25.62 8.27
C ASN A 119 -3.49 -26.59 7.33
N GLU A 120 -2.85 -27.74 7.07
CA GLU A 120 -3.29 -28.73 6.10
C GLU A 120 -4.70 -29.26 6.40
N GLU A 121 -5.00 -29.59 7.66
CA GLU A 121 -6.29 -30.12 8.08
C GLU A 121 -7.43 -29.15 7.75
N LYS A 122 -7.31 -27.90 8.15
CA LYS A 122 -8.32 -26.87 7.88
C LYS A 122 -8.42 -26.46 6.41
N CYS A 123 -7.30 -26.50 5.70
CA CYS A 123 -7.32 -26.28 4.25
C CYS A 123 -8.05 -27.43 3.52
N MET A 124 -7.85 -28.68 3.95
CA MET A 124 -8.56 -29.83 3.39
C MET A 124 -10.05 -29.81 3.73
N GLU A 125 -10.41 -29.42 4.95
CA GLU A 125 -11.80 -29.21 5.34
C GLU A 125 -12.49 -28.18 4.40
N PHE A 126 -11.84 -27.03 4.17
CA PHE A 126 -12.32 -26.01 3.23
C PHE A 126 -12.51 -26.57 1.81
N ILE A 127 -11.50 -27.29 1.29
CA ILE A 127 -11.53 -27.90 -0.04
C ILE A 127 -12.67 -28.93 -0.17
N THR A 128 -12.93 -29.68 0.88
CA THR A 128 -14.02 -30.64 0.95
C THR A 128 -15.38 -29.94 0.94
N ARG A 129 -15.53 -28.86 1.71
CA ARG A 129 -16.76 -28.04 1.74
C ARG A 129 -17.05 -27.34 0.42
N LEU A 130 -16.03 -26.96 -0.35
CA LEU A 130 -16.21 -26.44 -1.71
C LEU A 130 -16.86 -27.42 -2.66
N GLY A 131 -16.75 -28.73 -2.40
CA GLY A 131 -17.38 -29.78 -3.21
C GLY A 131 -17.02 -29.68 -4.70
N ASN A 132 -18.03 -29.65 -5.54
CA ASN A 132 -17.92 -29.56 -7.01
C ASN A 132 -18.07 -28.11 -7.51
N ASN A 133 -17.67 -27.10 -6.72
CA ASN A 133 -17.73 -25.70 -7.18
C ASN A 133 -16.92 -25.56 -8.48
N PRO A 134 -17.49 -25.01 -9.57
CA PRO A 134 -16.82 -24.90 -10.88
C PRO A 134 -15.55 -23.99 -10.82
N ARG A 135 -15.46 -23.09 -9.83
CA ARG A 135 -14.29 -22.21 -9.63
C ARG A 135 -13.34 -22.70 -8.53
N LYS A 136 -13.44 -23.95 -8.12
CA LYS A 136 -12.69 -24.53 -7.00
C LYS A 136 -11.19 -24.32 -7.11
N GLU A 137 -10.59 -24.67 -8.23
CA GLU A 137 -9.14 -24.55 -8.46
C GLU A 137 -8.67 -23.09 -8.43
N GLU A 138 -9.45 -22.20 -9.01
CA GLU A 138 -9.18 -20.76 -9.01
C GLU A 138 -9.20 -20.20 -7.58
N ILE A 139 -10.22 -20.54 -6.80
CA ILE A 139 -10.37 -20.09 -5.41
C ILE A 139 -9.22 -20.60 -4.54
N ILE A 140 -8.86 -21.88 -4.66
CA ILE A 140 -7.75 -22.47 -3.91
C ILE A 140 -6.43 -21.78 -4.27
N THR A 141 -6.14 -21.62 -5.55
CA THR A 141 -4.91 -20.96 -6.04
C THR A 141 -4.82 -19.51 -5.50
N MET A 142 -5.94 -18.81 -5.54
CA MET A 142 -6.04 -17.45 -5.04
C MET A 142 -5.78 -17.36 -3.53
N LEU A 143 -6.40 -18.22 -2.72
CA LEU A 143 -6.19 -18.27 -1.27
C LEU A 143 -4.77 -18.70 -0.91
N GLN A 144 -4.17 -19.62 -1.64
CA GLN A 144 -2.78 -20.03 -1.46
C GLN A 144 -1.80 -18.89 -1.78
N SER A 145 -2.11 -18.04 -2.76
CA SER A 145 -1.26 -16.90 -3.11
C SER A 145 -1.23 -15.81 -2.03
N LEU A 146 -2.27 -15.74 -1.20
CA LEU A 146 -2.36 -14.84 -0.05
C LEU A 146 -1.62 -15.37 1.19
N SER A 147 -1.17 -16.63 1.14
CA SER A 147 -0.55 -17.30 2.27
C SER A 147 0.69 -16.53 2.72
N GLY A 148 0.55 -15.83 3.82
CA GLY A 148 1.64 -15.24 4.56
C GLY A 148 1.49 -13.77 4.94
N PHE A 149 1.00 -12.88 4.09
CA PHE A 149 1.02 -11.45 4.42
C PHE A 149 0.00 -10.62 3.60
N GLY A 150 -1.27 -10.89 3.78
CA GLY A 150 -2.29 -9.92 3.39
C GLY A 150 -2.17 -8.65 4.22
N LEU A 151 -2.54 -7.51 3.68
CA LEU A 151 -2.68 -6.27 4.41
C LEU A 151 -4.16 -6.01 4.66
N CYS A 152 -4.55 -5.77 5.92
CA CYS A 152 -5.94 -5.39 6.17
C CYS A 152 -6.24 -4.05 5.48
N ARG A 153 -7.45 -3.92 4.94
CA ARG A 153 -7.87 -2.76 4.15
C ARG A 153 -7.76 -1.45 4.95
N ALA A 154 -8.17 -1.47 6.22
CA ALA A 154 -8.09 -0.29 7.10
C ALA A 154 -6.65 0.21 7.25
N HIS A 155 -5.69 -0.69 7.40
CA HIS A 155 -4.28 -0.33 7.50
C HIS A 155 -3.73 0.22 6.17
N ALA A 156 -4.09 -0.38 5.04
CA ALA A 156 -3.73 0.12 3.72
C ALA A 156 -4.28 1.53 3.47
N VAL A 157 -5.54 1.79 3.85
CA VAL A 157 -6.18 3.11 3.75
C VAL A 157 -5.41 4.15 4.57
N ASN A 158 -5.05 3.84 5.81
CA ASN A 158 -4.29 4.76 6.66
C ASN A 158 -2.91 5.06 6.09
N LEU A 159 -2.18 4.04 5.65
CA LEU A 159 -0.85 4.22 5.05
C LEU A 159 -0.92 4.99 3.72
N GLY A 160 -1.85 4.64 2.84
CA GLY A 160 -2.00 5.32 1.55
C GLY A 160 -2.37 6.80 1.70
N ARG A 161 -3.26 7.12 2.64
CA ARG A 161 -3.60 8.51 3.00
C ARG A 161 -2.40 9.27 3.55
N LEU A 162 -1.61 8.63 4.43
CA LEU A 162 -0.40 9.24 4.97
C LEU A 162 0.63 9.53 3.88
N ILE A 163 0.87 8.56 3.00
CA ILE A 163 1.80 8.72 1.87
C ILE A 163 1.36 9.86 0.97
N TRP A 164 0.09 9.90 0.58
CA TRP A 164 -0.47 10.95 -0.26
C TRP A 164 -0.33 12.33 0.39
N ALA A 165 -0.71 12.47 1.65
CA ALA A 165 -0.63 13.72 2.39
C ALA A 165 0.81 14.23 2.51
N LEU A 166 1.77 13.36 2.81
CA LEU A 166 3.18 13.73 2.89
C LEU A 166 3.76 14.09 1.52
N ALA A 167 3.38 13.37 0.46
CA ALA A 167 3.77 13.69 -0.91
C ALA A 167 3.19 15.04 -1.36
N TYR A 168 1.93 15.31 -1.02
CA TYR A 168 1.28 16.60 -1.25
C TYR A 168 2.04 17.74 -0.55
N GLN A 169 2.35 17.58 0.73
CA GLN A 169 3.13 18.59 1.47
C GLN A 169 4.53 18.77 0.89
N LYS A 170 5.18 17.70 0.43
CA LYS A 170 6.48 17.81 -0.24
C LYS A 170 6.39 18.56 -1.56
N ALA A 171 5.30 18.39 -2.31
CA ALA A 171 5.07 19.05 -3.59
C ALA A 171 4.71 20.54 -3.44
N HIS A 172 3.84 20.87 -2.47
CA HIS A 172 3.27 22.22 -2.32
C HIS A 172 3.96 23.09 -1.26
N ASN A 173 4.57 22.47 -0.24
CA ASN A 173 5.24 23.15 0.87
C ASN A 173 6.63 22.56 1.13
N PRO A 174 7.53 22.49 0.12
CA PRO A 174 8.78 21.76 0.21
C PRO A 174 9.68 22.24 1.34
N GLU A 175 9.73 23.52 1.62
CA GLU A 175 10.54 24.08 2.70
C GLU A 175 10.09 23.57 4.07
N LYS A 176 8.80 23.71 4.39
CA LYS A 176 8.22 23.22 5.66
C LYS A 176 8.33 21.70 5.76
N PHE A 177 8.12 20.98 4.63
CA PHE A 177 8.26 19.54 4.58
C PHE A 177 9.66 19.10 4.98
N TRP A 178 10.71 19.68 4.39
CA TRP A 178 12.08 19.30 4.68
C TRP A 178 12.54 19.74 6.08
N GLN A 179 12.08 20.89 6.58
CA GLN A 179 12.32 21.32 7.96
C GLN A 179 11.75 20.28 8.95
N ALA A 180 10.48 19.88 8.78
CA ALA A 180 9.84 18.88 9.61
C ALA A 180 10.51 17.51 9.48
N CYS A 181 10.82 17.08 8.26
CA CYS A 181 11.51 15.82 7.98
C CYS A 181 12.86 15.76 8.70
N LEU A 182 13.66 16.81 8.66
CA LEU A 182 14.98 16.87 9.29
C LEU A 182 14.92 17.05 10.81
N LYS A 183 13.90 17.71 11.33
CA LYS A 183 13.68 17.85 12.77
C LYS A 183 13.34 16.48 13.40
N HIS A 184 12.45 15.73 12.80
CA HIS A 184 11.93 14.47 13.34
C HIS A 184 12.64 13.22 12.83
N CYS A 185 13.49 13.33 11.85
CA CYS A 185 14.22 12.32 11.08
C CYS A 185 14.29 10.91 11.72
N GLN A 186 13.24 10.12 11.49
CA GLN A 186 13.18 8.70 11.85
C GLN A 186 12.90 7.83 10.61
N GLY A 187 13.33 8.30 9.43
CA GLY A 187 13.12 7.62 8.16
C GLY A 187 14.09 6.45 7.95
N SER A 188 13.97 5.81 6.79
CA SER A 188 14.74 4.62 6.41
C SER A 188 16.23 4.90 6.15
N TYR A 189 16.62 6.14 6.00
CA TYR A 189 17.98 6.54 5.66
C TYR A 189 18.63 7.39 6.75
N LYS A 190 19.95 7.51 6.69
CA LYS A 190 20.72 8.40 7.58
C LYS A 190 20.39 9.86 7.30
N ARG A 191 20.42 10.71 8.32
CA ARG A 191 20.05 12.14 8.25
C ARG A 191 20.79 12.92 7.15
N TRP A 192 22.01 12.57 6.85
CA TRP A 192 22.79 13.23 5.79
C TRP A 192 22.16 13.05 4.40
N VAL A 193 21.49 11.90 4.13
CA VAL A 193 20.78 11.65 2.87
C VAL A 193 19.67 12.67 2.66
N TYR A 194 18.85 12.88 3.70
CA TYR A 194 17.75 13.87 3.65
C TYR A 194 18.27 15.30 3.51
N ARG A 195 19.39 15.64 4.16
CA ARG A 195 20.06 16.94 3.99
C ARG A 195 20.53 17.15 2.56
N THR A 196 21.16 16.14 1.97
CA THR A 196 21.64 16.21 0.60
C THR A 196 20.49 16.41 -0.36
N GLU A 197 19.39 15.70 -0.15
CA GLU A 197 18.20 15.82 -0.99
C GLU A 197 17.50 17.17 -0.84
N ALA A 198 17.37 17.70 0.37
CA ALA A 198 16.85 19.04 0.61
C ALA A 198 17.69 20.10 -0.13
N LYS A 199 19.02 20.02 -0.04
CA LYS A 199 19.92 20.92 -0.79
C LYS A 199 19.78 20.78 -2.30
N ARG A 200 19.60 19.57 -2.82
CA ARG A 200 19.41 19.32 -4.25
C ARG A 200 18.18 20.05 -4.81
N VAL A 201 17.16 20.23 -4.00
CA VAL A 201 15.93 20.97 -4.36
C VAL A 201 15.97 22.44 -3.93
N GLY A 202 17.16 22.98 -3.61
CA GLY A 202 17.37 24.40 -3.31
C GLY A 202 16.99 24.83 -1.90
N ILE A 203 16.82 23.88 -0.96
CA ILE A 203 16.44 24.19 0.41
C ILE A 203 17.67 24.14 1.31
N ASP A 204 18.08 25.31 1.80
CA ASP A 204 19.15 25.42 2.79
C ASP A 204 18.66 25.02 4.17
N VAL A 205 19.22 23.93 4.66
CA VAL A 205 18.95 23.44 6.00
C VAL A 205 20.00 23.99 6.95
N ILE A 206 19.62 25.01 7.70
CA ILE A 206 20.46 25.53 8.78
C ILE A 206 20.58 24.43 9.85
N PRO A 207 21.79 23.98 10.20
CA PRO A 207 21.96 23.05 11.31
C PRO A 207 21.42 23.70 12.60
N PRO A 208 20.77 22.92 13.49
CA PRO A 208 20.41 23.48 14.79
C PRO A 208 21.68 24.01 15.45
N SER A 209 21.63 25.26 15.93
CA SER A 209 22.64 25.80 16.82
C SER A 209 22.87 24.82 17.97
N LYS A 210 24.14 24.52 18.25
CA LYS A 210 24.54 23.64 19.35
C LYS A 210 24.05 24.14 20.69
#